data_5a48ec5b93aa9ced7243cbd13523f6dd
#
_entry.id   5a48ec5b93aa9ced7243cbd13523f6dd
#
_cell.length_a   1.000
_cell.length_b   1.000
_cell.length_c   1.000
_cell.angle_alpha   90.00
_cell.angle_beta   90.00
_cell.angle_gamma   90.00
#
_symmetry.space_group_name_H-M   'P 1'
#
loop_
_entity.id
_entity.type
_entity.pdbx_description
1 polymer ?
#
loop_
_entity_poly.entity_id
_entity_poly.type
_entity_poly.pdbx_seq_one_letter_code
_entity_poly.pdbx_strand_id
1 'polypeptide(L)'
;MHISWHGHYTLKIQVGDITLLLDPLSPETGLAPVRGKVTVVALSNPSDPTMAYLDDVSEAVVFNSPGEYETAGLGLRALSWRADDGSERSLMCWHIKDMMLLHV
;
A
#
# COMPACT_ATOMS: atom_id res chain seq x y z
N MET A 1 13.57 9.21 -5.86
CA MET A 1 12.44 8.31 -5.63
C MET A 1 12.43 7.19 -6.66
N HIS A 2 12.17 5.99 -6.22
CA HIS A 2 12.14 4.83 -7.08
C HIS A 2 10.80 4.11 -6.92
N ILE A 3 10.07 3.90 -8.03
CA ILE A 3 8.78 3.23 -8.03
C ILE A 3 8.91 1.95 -8.84
N SER A 4 8.50 0.82 -8.27
CA SER A 4 8.50 -0.46 -8.96
C SER A 4 7.13 -1.15 -8.80
N TRP A 5 6.69 -1.78 -9.88
CA TRP A 5 5.45 -2.55 -9.91
C TRP A 5 5.79 -4.04 -9.78
N HIS A 6 5.11 -4.73 -8.87
CA HIS A 6 5.38 -6.12 -8.54
C HIS A 6 4.26 -7.08 -8.95
N GLY A 7 3.32 -6.61 -9.73
CA GLY A 7 2.18 -7.38 -10.20
C GLY A 7 0.89 -7.03 -9.50
N HIS A 8 -0.25 -7.29 -10.15
CA HIS A 8 -1.58 -6.89 -9.69
C HIS A 8 -1.58 -5.41 -9.31
N TYR A 9 -1.94 -5.07 -8.07
CA TYR A 9 -1.96 -3.69 -7.57
C TYR A 9 -0.77 -3.35 -6.68
N THR A 10 0.22 -4.23 -6.62
CA THR A 10 1.36 -4.06 -5.71
C THR A 10 2.38 -3.09 -6.28
N LEU A 11 2.58 -1.99 -5.56
CA LEU A 11 3.61 -0.99 -5.85
C LEU A 11 4.55 -0.87 -4.68
N LYS A 12 5.83 -0.76 -4.97
CA LYS A 12 6.86 -0.45 -3.99
C LYS A 12 7.48 0.90 -4.33
N ILE A 13 7.48 1.80 -3.36
CA ILE A 13 8.00 3.16 -3.55
C ILE A 13 9.08 3.41 -2.52
N GLN A 14 10.29 3.74 -3.00
CA GLN A 14 11.41 4.05 -2.14
C GLN A 14 11.73 5.54 -2.23
N VAL A 15 11.74 6.21 -1.08
CA VAL A 15 12.07 7.63 -0.94
C VAL A 15 13.04 7.78 0.21
N GLY A 16 14.33 8.04 -0.09
CA GLY A 16 15.35 8.07 0.94
C GLY A 16 15.41 6.74 1.69
N ASP A 17 15.27 6.79 3.01
CA ASP A 17 15.28 5.59 3.87
C ASP A 17 13.90 4.95 4.04
N ILE A 18 12.88 5.48 3.36
CA ILE A 18 11.51 5.03 3.53
C ILE A 18 11.12 4.13 2.38
N THR A 19 10.55 2.97 2.70
CA THR A 19 9.97 2.06 1.74
C THR A 19 8.49 1.95 2.01
N LEU A 20 7.69 2.40 1.03
CA LEU A 20 6.24 2.30 1.04
C LEU A 20 5.82 1.13 0.16
N LEU A 21 5.02 0.24 0.70
CA LEU A 21 4.49 -0.91 -0.04
C LEU A 21 2.97 -0.83 -0.08
N LEU A 22 2.42 -0.83 -1.29
CA LEU A 22 0.98 -0.75 -1.52
C LEU A 22 0.47 -2.12 -1.96
N ASP A 23 -0.57 -2.61 -1.29
CA ASP A 23 -1.27 -3.85 -1.60
C ASP A 23 -0.34 -5.06 -1.77
N PRO A 24 0.38 -5.46 -0.70
CA PRO A 24 1.37 -6.54 -0.80
C PRO A 24 0.77 -7.87 -1.24
N LEU A 25 1.41 -8.48 -2.24
CA LEU A 25 0.99 -9.74 -2.83
C LEU A 25 1.16 -10.92 -1.88
N SER A 26 0.16 -11.80 -1.86
CA SER A 26 0.29 -13.12 -1.24
C SER A 26 0.99 -14.10 -2.18
N PRO A 27 1.76 -15.08 -1.64
CA PRO A 27 2.31 -16.17 -2.44
C PRO A 27 1.26 -16.96 -3.23
N GLU A 28 0.00 -16.94 -2.79
CA GLU A 28 -1.10 -17.62 -3.48
C GLU A 28 -1.35 -17.11 -4.89
N THR A 29 -0.90 -15.88 -5.20
CA THR A 29 -1.04 -15.32 -6.54
C THR A 29 -0.12 -15.99 -7.57
N GLY A 30 0.85 -16.79 -7.13
CA GLY A 30 1.88 -17.37 -7.98
C GLY A 30 3.06 -16.45 -8.23
N LEU A 31 2.99 -15.22 -7.75
CA LEU A 31 4.08 -14.24 -7.83
C LEU A 31 4.87 -14.22 -6.53
N ALA A 32 6.15 -13.89 -6.62
CA ALA A 32 6.97 -13.79 -5.42
C ALA A 32 6.57 -12.56 -4.60
N PRO A 33 6.36 -12.70 -3.27
CA PRO A 33 6.12 -11.54 -2.41
C PRO A 33 7.29 -10.57 -2.42
N VAL A 34 6.98 -9.29 -2.23
CA VAL A 34 8.01 -8.26 -2.11
C VAL A 34 8.78 -8.49 -0.81
N ARG A 35 10.10 -8.54 -0.89
CA ARG A 35 10.97 -8.77 0.25
C ARG A 35 11.79 -7.54 0.56
N GLY A 36 12.35 -7.52 1.76
CA GLY A 36 13.18 -6.44 2.24
C GLY A 36 12.48 -5.63 3.34
N LYS A 37 13.19 -4.63 3.84
CA LYS A 37 12.65 -3.79 4.90
C LYS A 37 11.59 -2.85 4.34
N VAL A 38 10.42 -2.86 4.95
CA VAL A 38 9.30 -1.99 4.59
C VAL A 38 8.97 -1.11 5.78
N THR A 39 8.86 0.19 5.54
CA THR A 39 8.56 1.17 6.58
C THR A 39 7.06 1.35 6.76
N VAL A 40 6.32 1.44 5.66
CA VAL A 40 4.88 1.72 5.64
C VAL A 40 4.21 0.79 4.64
N VAL A 41 3.08 0.23 5.06
CA VAL A 41 2.20 -0.57 4.18
C VAL A 41 0.84 0.09 4.14
N ALA A 42 0.25 0.16 2.97
CA ALA A 42 -1.13 0.61 2.81
C ALA A 42 -1.93 -0.39 1.99
N LEU A 43 -3.16 -0.63 2.41
CA LEU A 43 -4.06 -1.59 1.81
C LEU A 43 -5.26 -0.88 1.20
N SER A 44 -5.45 -1.00 -0.11
CA SER A 44 -6.63 -0.44 -0.78
C SER A 44 -7.85 -1.35 -0.67
N ASN A 45 -7.62 -2.65 -0.46
CA ASN A 45 -8.68 -3.63 -0.28
C ASN A 45 -8.30 -4.61 0.84
N PRO A 46 -8.47 -4.21 2.12
CA PRO A 46 -8.04 -5.04 3.24
C PRO A 46 -8.74 -6.39 3.36
N SER A 47 -9.91 -6.54 2.72
CA SER A 47 -10.66 -7.79 2.74
C SER A 47 -10.17 -8.82 1.72
N ASP A 48 -9.29 -8.44 0.81
CA ASP A 48 -8.75 -9.35 -0.19
C ASP A 48 -7.41 -9.94 0.29
N PRO A 49 -7.36 -11.21 0.69
CA PRO A 49 -6.14 -11.81 1.22
C PRO A 49 -5.01 -11.91 0.19
N THR A 50 -5.32 -11.85 -1.10
CA THR A 50 -4.28 -11.90 -2.14
C THR A 50 -3.51 -10.60 -2.28
N MET A 51 -4.06 -9.49 -1.76
CA MET A 51 -3.47 -8.14 -1.82
C MET A 51 -3.27 -7.52 -0.44
N ALA A 52 -3.30 -8.32 0.60
CA ALA A 52 -3.15 -7.84 1.98
C ALA A 52 -2.24 -8.78 2.78
N TYR A 53 -1.15 -9.22 2.16
CA TYR A 53 -0.22 -10.17 2.77
C TYR A 53 0.79 -9.43 3.65
N LEU A 54 0.68 -9.62 4.96
CA LEU A 54 1.48 -8.88 5.95
C LEU A 54 2.54 -9.72 6.66
N ASP A 55 2.67 -11.00 6.33
CA ASP A 55 3.55 -11.91 7.07
C ASP A 55 5.04 -11.51 7.00
N ASP A 56 5.46 -10.89 5.90
CA ASP A 56 6.85 -10.49 5.70
C ASP A 56 7.13 -9.03 6.07
N VAL A 57 6.13 -8.31 6.62
CA VAL A 57 6.24 -6.87 6.87
C VAL A 57 5.79 -6.50 8.29
N SER A 58 6.09 -7.36 9.26
CA SER A 58 5.56 -7.26 10.62
C SER A 58 5.95 -5.98 11.38
N GLU A 59 7.04 -5.31 10.98
CA GLU A 59 7.51 -4.09 11.63
C GLU A 59 7.00 -2.81 10.97
N ALA A 60 6.28 -2.92 9.87
CA ALA A 60 5.78 -1.77 9.14
C ALA A 60 4.57 -1.15 9.83
N VAL A 61 4.40 0.16 9.66
CA VAL A 61 3.14 0.83 9.99
C VAL A 61 2.13 0.49 8.92
N VAL A 62 0.95 0.01 9.30
CA VAL A 62 -0.06 -0.44 8.35
C VAL A 62 -1.26 0.51 8.36
N PHE A 63 -1.61 1.03 7.18
CA PHE A 63 -2.83 1.81 6.98
C PHE A 63 -3.84 0.97 6.20
N ASN A 64 -4.93 0.61 6.85
CA ASN A 64 -5.96 -0.27 6.28
C ASN A 64 -7.38 0.29 6.41
N SER A 65 -7.52 1.57 6.72
CA SER A 65 -8.82 2.22 6.88
C SER A 65 -8.79 3.63 6.32
N PRO A 66 -9.97 4.20 5.97
CA PRO A 66 -10.04 5.58 5.49
C PRO A 66 -9.58 6.58 6.54
N GLY A 67 -9.09 7.71 6.09
CA GLY A 67 -8.65 8.78 6.97
C GLY A 67 -7.52 9.61 6.38
N GLU A 68 -7.01 10.53 7.18
CA GLU A 68 -5.84 11.31 6.86
C GLU A 68 -4.73 10.93 7.82
N TYR A 69 -3.58 10.60 7.24
CA TYR A 69 -2.44 10.10 8.00
C TYR A 69 -1.18 10.83 7.58
N GLU A 70 -0.25 10.95 8.52
CA GLU A 70 1.08 11.44 8.24
C GLU A 70 2.09 10.58 8.99
N THR A 71 3.10 10.10 8.30
CA THR A 71 4.15 9.29 8.89
C THR A 71 5.43 9.44 8.08
N ALA A 72 6.56 9.58 8.76
CA ALA A 72 7.89 9.62 8.14
C ALA A 72 8.00 10.64 6.99
N GLY A 73 7.27 11.74 7.05
CA GLY A 73 7.25 12.77 6.00
C GLY A 73 6.34 12.45 4.83
N LEU A 74 5.61 11.34 4.89
CA LEU A 74 4.60 10.98 3.89
C LEU A 74 3.22 11.39 4.38
N GLY A 75 2.43 12.02 3.51
CA GLY A 75 1.04 12.32 3.78
C GLY A 75 0.14 11.37 3.00
N LEU A 76 -0.89 10.85 3.65
CA LEU A 76 -1.89 9.99 3.01
C LEU A 76 -3.28 10.50 3.28
N ARG A 77 -4.08 10.62 2.23
CA ARG A 77 -5.53 10.79 2.34
C ARG A 77 -6.19 9.59 1.70
N ALA A 78 -6.90 8.79 2.50
CA ALA A 78 -7.58 7.60 2.03
C ALA A 78 -9.09 7.79 2.15
N LEU A 79 -9.79 7.61 1.03
CA LEU A 79 -11.24 7.73 0.93
C LEU A 79 -11.84 6.36 0.67
N SER A 80 -12.89 6.02 1.41
CA SER A 80 -13.59 4.75 1.25
C SER A 80 -14.56 4.81 0.08
N TRP A 81 -14.64 3.73 -0.67
CA TRP A 81 -15.68 3.53 -1.68
C TRP A 81 -16.09 2.06 -1.70
N ARG A 82 -17.29 1.82 -2.22
CA ARG A 82 -17.83 0.45 -2.29
C ARG A 82 -17.78 -0.04 -3.73
N ALA A 83 -17.13 -1.18 -3.94
CA ALA A 83 -17.07 -1.82 -5.25
C ALA A 83 -18.37 -2.56 -5.56
N ASP A 84 -18.54 -2.97 -6.82
CA ASP A 84 -19.73 -3.69 -7.28
C ASP A 84 -19.94 -5.03 -6.56
N ASP A 85 -18.86 -5.64 -6.09
CA ASP A 85 -18.92 -6.89 -5.32
C ASP A 85 -19.27 -6.69 -3.84
N GLY A 86 -19.54 -5.44 -3.42
CA GLY A 86 -19.88 -5.11 -2.05
C GLY A 86 -18.70 -4.87 -1.13
N SER A 87 -17.48 -5.11 -1.58
CA SER A 87 -16.29 -4.88 -0.75
C SER A 87 -16.01 -3.38 -0.60
N GLU A 88 -15.51 -3.00 0.58
CA GLU A 88 -15.02 -1.66 0.81
C GLU A 88 -13.56 -1.55 0.37
N ARG A 89 -13.27 -0.51 -0.39
CA ARG A 89 -11.94 -0.22 -0.91
C ARG A 89 -11.55 1.20 -0.59
N SER A 90 -10.27 1.50 -0.66
CA SER A 90 -9.76 2.84 -0.44
C SER A 90 -9.11 3.39 -1.69
N LEU A 91 -9.47 4.63 -2.00
CA LEU A 91 -8.76 5.46 -2.95
C LEU A 91 -7.70 6.20 -2.14
N MET A 92 -6.43 6.04 -2.49
CA MET A 92 -5.34 6.61 -1.73
C MET A 92 -4.62 7.70 -2.51
N CYS A 93 -4.52 8.88 -1.89
CA CYS A 93 -3.75 9.99 -2.42
C CYS A 93 -2.55 10.22 -1.51
N TRP A 94 -1.36 10.00 -2.05
CA TRP A 94 -0.11 10.14 -1.32
C TRP A 94 0.58 11.44 -1.68
N HIS A 95 1.01 12.18 -0.65
CA HIS A 95 1.89 13.32 -0.81
C HIS A 95 3.31 12.88 -0.43
N ILE A 96 4.18 12.85 -1.43
CA ILE A 96 5.57 12.41 -1.27
C ILE A 96 6.47 13.51 -1.83
N LYS A 97 7.12 14.27 -0.94
CA LYS A 97 7.90 15.46 -1.33
C LYS A 97 7.01 16.42 -2.14
N ASP A 98 7.41 16.74 -3.37
CA ASP A 98 6.66 17.63 -4.26
C ASP A 98 5.70 16.88 -5.18
N MET A 99 5.51 15.57 -4.96
CA MET A 99 4.69 14.73 -5.81
C MET A 99 3.43 14.28 -5.11
N MET A 100 2.39 14.06 -5.93
CA MET A 100 1.18 13.39 -5.52
C MET A 100 1.04 12.09 -6.31
N LEU A 101 0.76 11.00 -5.59
CA LEU A 101 0.50 9.70 -6.19
C LEU A 101 -0.92 9.27 -5.85
N LEU A 102 -1.69 8.91 -6.87
CA LEU A 102 -3.04 8.38 -6.69
C LEU A 102 -3.02 6.88 -6.93
N HIS A 103 -3.49 6.12 -5.95
CA HIS A 103 -3.57 4.67 -6.02
C HIS A 103 -5.01 4.22 -5.77
N VAL A 104 -5.53 3.44 -6.70
CA VAL A 104 -6.93 2.97 -6.64
C VAL A 104 -6.97 1.46 -6.46
#